data_cfa9803069e5ddb154c0289e9e383e8e
#
_entry.id   cfa9803069e5ddb154c0289e9e383e8e
#
_cell.length_a   1.000
_cell.length_b   1.000
_cell.length_c   1.000
_cell.angle_alpha   90.00
_cell.angle_beta   90.00
_cell.angle_gamma   90.00
#
_symmetry.space_group_name_H-M   'P 1'
#
loop_
_entity.id
_entity.type
_entity.pdbx_description
1 polymer ?
#
loop_
_entity_poly.entity_id
_entity_poly.type
_entity_poly.pdbx_seq_one_letter_code
_entity_poly.pdbx_strand_id
1 'polypeptide(L)'
;MLVQLAVAMVLGARSLLEAEQLQLHHQGLFGPAASDSTMRRLLAELDDKTLRKIAKVRRRVRRHVWTLLHLRPGGFPWLTVAGRRLTGWIVIDLDATVITSVSRKQGAAATFKGTFGFHPLGSWLANTGESLAMELRPGNAGAVRHEVAQFEWLHRLEGRLMSRV
;
A
#
# COMPACT_ATOMS: atom_id res chain seq x y z
N MET A 1 -3.24 7.49 -16.46
CA MET A 1 -4.40 7.43 -15.54
C MET A 1 -4.10 6.80 -14.19
N LEU A 2 -3.59 5.56 -14.02
CA LEU A 2 -3.24 5.00 -12.68
C LEU A 2 -2.20 5.85 -11.93
N VAL A 3 -1.17 6.36 -12.62
CA VAL A 3 -0.17 7.24 -12.00
C VAL A 3 -0.80 8.56 -11.56
N GLN A 4 -1.67 9.15 -12.38
CA GLN A 4 -2.39 10.37 -12.04
C GLN A 4 -3.27 10.17 -10.79
N LEU A 5 -3.98 9.04 -10.71
CA LEU A 5 -4.77 8.69 -9.52
C LEU A 5 -3.87 8.53 -8.29
N ALA A 6 -2.74 7.84 -8.41
CA ALA A 6 -1.78 7.70 -7.32
C ALA A 6 -1.23 9.05 -6.85
N VAL A 7 -0.88 9.95 -7.78
CA VAL A 7 -0.43 11.32 -7.46
C VAL A 7 -1.54 12.12 -6.77
N ALA A 8 -2.79 12.02 -7.25
CA ALA A 8 -3.93 12.69 -6.60
C ALA A 8 -4.11 12.21 -5.15
N MET A 9 -3.98 10.92 -4.89
CA MET A 9 -4.03 10.38 -3.52
C MET A 9 -2.89 10.89 -2.63
N VAL A 10 -1.67 10.98 -3.15
CA VAL A 10 -0.52 11.55 -2.43
C VAL A 10 -0.75 13.02 -2.11
N LEU A 11 -1.44 13.76 -3.00
CA LEU A 11 -1.82 15.15 -2.79
C LEU A 11 -3.07 15.34 -1.91
N GLY A 12 -3.62 14.26 -1.37
CA GLY A 12 -4.66 14.29 -0.35
C GLY A 12 -6.06 13.91 -0.81
N ALA A 13 -6.26 13.52 -2.07
CA ALA A 13 -7.56 13.04 -2.54
C ALA A 13 -7.97 11.74 -1.80
N ARG A 14 -9.17 11.73 -1.21
CA ARG A 14 -9.72 10.62 -0.42
C ARG A 14 -10.79 9.82 -1.17
N SER A 15 -11.23 10.34 -2.31
CA SER A 15 -12.22 9.70 -3.17
C SER A 15 -11.87 9.92 -4.64
N LEU A 16 -12.51 9.14 -5.53
CA LEU A 16 -12.33 9.32 -6.98
C LEU A 16 -12.85 10.67 -7.46
N LEU A 17 -13.93 11.17 -6.84
CA LEU A 17 -14.48 12.49 -7.14
C LEU A 17 -13.48 13.59 -6.76
N GLU A 18 -12.88 13.52 -5.58
CA GLU A 18 -11.83 14.47 -5.17
C GLU A 18 -10.60 14.38 -6.09
N ALA A 19 -10.23 13.17 -6.53
CA ALA A 19 -9.14 12.98 -7.49
C ALA A 19 -9.45 13.62 -8.84
N GLU A 20 -10.71 13.54 -9.33
CA GLU A 20 -11.16 14.25 -10.53
C GLU A 20 -11.07 15.77 -10.35
N GLN A 21 -11.62 16.29 -9.25
CA GLN A 21 -11.58 17.72 -8.94
C GLN A 21 -10.13 18.23 -8.85
N LEU A 22 -9.25 17.49 -8.19
CA LEU A 22 -7.84 17.86 -8.08
C LEU A 22 -7.15 17.89 -9.46
N GLN A 23 -7.45 16.93 -10.34
CA GLN A 23 -6.94 16.91 -11.72
C GLN A 23 -7.46 18.08 -12.53
N LEU A 24 -8.74 18.46 -12.39
CA LEU A 24 -9.34 19.62 -13.06
C LEU A 24 -8.67 20.94 -12.64
N HIS A 25 -8.35 21.10 -11.36
CA HIS A 25 -7.69 22.30 -10.84
C HIS A 25 -6.20 22.38 -11.17
N HIS A 26 -5.55 21.24 -11.40
CA HIS A 26 -4.10 21.16 -11.63
C HIS A 26 -3.74 20.49 -12.96
N GLN A 27 -4.39 20.94 -14.05
CA GLN A 27 -4.18 20.38 -15.39
C GLN A 27 -2.72 20.44 -15.87
N GLY A 28 -1.96 21.44 -15.44
CA GLY A 28 -0.52 21.52 -15.74
C GLY A 28 0.31 20.37 -15.16
N LEU A 29 -0.16 19.75 -14.06
CA LEU A 29 0.48 18.58 -13.43
C LEU A 29 -0.07 17.27 -13.99
N PHE A 30 -1.38 17.18 -14.18
CA PHE A 30 -2.06 15.92 -14.50
C PHE A 30 -2.34 15.75 -16.01
N GLY A 31 -2.34 16.85 -16.79
CA GLY A 31 -2.92 16.86 -18.12
C GLY A 31 -4.45 16.83 -18.08
N PRO A 32 -5.12 16.33 -19.14
CA PRO A 32 -6.57 16.20 -19.14
C PRO A 32 -7.08 15.35 -17.98
N ALA A 33 -8.07 15.87 -17.24
CA ALA A 33 -8.65 15.17 -16.11
C ALA A 33 -9.47 13.94 -16.58
N ALA A 34 -9.36 12.85 -15.83
CA ALA A 34 -10.19 11.68 -16.00
C ALA A 34 -11.39 11.77 -15.05
N SER A 35 -12.61 11.50 -15.54
CA SER A 35 -13.80 11.47 -14.70
C SER A 35 -13.73 10.32 -13.66
N ASP A 36 -14.43 10.49 -12.54
CA ASP A 36 -14.54 9.48 -11.49
C ASP A 36 -15.06 8.14 -12.02
N SER A 37 -16.02 8.19 -12.92
CA SER A 37 -16.60 7.00 -13.59
C SER A 37 -15.58 6.29 -14.49
N THR A 38 -14.70 7.05 -15.16
CA THR A 38 -13.61 6.49 -15.96
C THR A 38 -12.55 5.84 -15.09
N MET A 39 -12.17 6.49 -13.99
CA MET A 39 -11.24 5.92 -13.01
C MET A 39 -11.81 4.66 -12.35
N ARG A 40 -13.10 4.65 -12.02
CA ARG A 40 -13.80 3.49 -11.47
C ARG A 40 -13.78 2.30 -12.43
N ARG A 41 -14.08 2.50 -13.71
CA ARG A 41 -13.98 1.46 -14.74
C ARG A 41 -12.58 0.90 -14.87
N LEU A 42 -11.57 1.78 -14.93
CA LEU A 42 -10.17 1.35 -14.95
C LEU A 42 -9.81 0.46 -13.76
N LEU A 43 -10.23 0.84 -12.55
CA LEU A 43 -9.94 0.04 -11.35
C LEU A 43 -10.67 -1.32 -11.39
N ALA A 44 -11.90 -1.36 -11.93
CA ALA A 44 -12.67 -2.60 -12.07
C ALA A 44 -12.08 -3.57 -13.12
N GLU A 45 -11.35 -3.05 -14.10
CA GLU A 45 -10.67 -3.84 -15.15
C GLU A 45 -9.31 -4.41 -14.72
N LEU A 46 -8.83 -4.06 -13.51
CA LEU A 46 -7.55 -4.56 -13.00
C LEU A 46 -7.66 -6.03 -12.62
N ASP A 47 -7.24 -6.91 -13.52
CA ASP A 47 -7.13 -8.34 -13.26
C ASP A 47 -5.86 -8.70 -12.48
N ASP A 48 -5.79 -9.92 -11.95
CA ASP A 48 -4.63 -10.44 -11.21
C ASP A 48 -3.33 -10.37 -12.02
N LYS A 49 -3.39 -10.56 -13.33
CA LYS A 49 -2.23 -10.47 -14.21
C LYS A 49 -1.67 -9.05 -14.25
N THR A 50 -2.54 -8.07 -14.34
CA THR A 50 -2.19 -6.64 -14.33
C THR A 50 -1.67 -6.23 -12.95
N LEU A 51 -2.31 -6.66 -11.87
CA LEU A 51 -1.85 -6.42 -10.51
C LEU A 51 -0.45 -7.01 -10.27
N ARG A 52 -0.16 -8.22 -10.76
CA ARG A 52 1.20 -8.80 -10.72
C ARG A 52 2.23 -7.99 -11.52
N LYS A 53 1.86 -7.42 -12.67
CA LYS A 53 2.74 -6.52 -13.43
C LYS A 53 3.04 -5.23 -12.63
N ILE A 54 2.02 -4.62 -12.05
CA ILE A 54 2.18 -3.43 -11.19
C ILE A 54 3.11 -3.74 -10.02
N ALA A 55 2.91 -4.86 -9.32
CA ALA A 55 3.77 -5.29 -8.23
C ALA A 55 5.24 -5.51 -8.67
N LYS A 56 5.45 -6.03 -9.88
CA LYS A 56 6.80 -6.18 -10.46
C LYS A 56 7.47 -4.84 -10.73
N VAL A 57 6.73 -3.86 -11.25
CA VAL A 57 7.23 -2.50 -11.48
C VAL A 57 7.55 -1.82 -10.15
N ARG A 58 6.63 -1.86 -9.18
CA ARG A 58 6.85 -1.31 -7.83
C ARG A 58 8.13 -1.88 -7.20
N ARG A 59 8.39 -3.19 -7.31
CA ARG A 59 9.64 -3.80 -6.83
C ARG A 59 10.90 -3.22 -7.49
N ARG A 60 10.85 -2.95 -8.80
CA ARG A 60 11.99 -2.33 -9.51
C ARG A 60 12.25 -0.92 -9.00
N VAL A 61 11.19 -0.12 -8.88
CA VAL A 61 11.28 1.25 -8.35
C VAL A 61 11.83 1.23 -6.92
N ARG A 62 11.29 0.38 -6.05
CA ARG A 62 11.78 0.22 -4.67
C ARG A 62 13.27 -0.08 -4.63
N ARG A 63 13.73 -1.07 -5.38
CA ARG A 63 15.15 -1.43 -5.44
C ARG A 63 16.01 -0.23 -5.84
N HIS A 64 15.59 0.51 -6.86
CA HIS A 64 16.30 1.71 -7.29
C HIS A 64 16.34 2.79 -6.20
N VAL A 65 15.19 3.08 -5.58
CA VAL A 65 15.10 4.04 -4.48
C VAL A 65 15.97 3.63 -3.30
N TRP A 66 15.98 2.36 -2.91
CA TRP A 66 16.83 1.88 -1.82
C TRP A 66 18.31 2.00 -2.15
N THR A 67 18.71 1.73 -3.40
CA THR A 67 20.09 2.00 -3.85
C THR A 67 20.45 3.46 -3.66
N LEU A 68 19.58 4.38 -4.07
CA LEU A 68 19.79 5.82 -3.89
C LEU A 68 19.84 6.21 -2.40
N LEU A 69 18.99 5.61 -1.56
CA LEU A 69 19.01 5.84 -0.12
C LEU A 69 20.33 5.40 0.53
N HIS A 70 20.94 4.31 0.09
CA HIS A 70 22.26 3.88 0.58
C HIS A 70 23.38 4.84 0.18
N LEU A 71 23.26 5.48 -0.99
CA LEU A 71 24.28 6.40 -1.53
C LEU A 71 24.20 7.82 -0.95
N ARG A 72 23.10 8.19 -0.29
CA ARG A 72 22.95 9.52 0.30
C ARG A 72 23.81 9.70 1.56
N PRO A 73 24.16 10.93 1.95
CA PRO A 73 24.72 11.22 3.26
C PRO A 73 23.80 10.67 4.36
N GLY A 74 24.36 9.88 5.29
CA GLY A 74 23.60 9.19 6.35
C GLY A 74 23.12 7.78 5.98
N GLY A 75 23.23 7.39 4.72
CA GLY A 75 22.89 6.04 4.24
C GLY A 75 21.41 5.68 4.29
N PHE A 76 21.13 4.38 4.32
CA PHE A 76 19.77 3.85 4.47
C PHE A 76 19.19 4.20 5.85
N PRO A 77 17.89 4.51 5.99
CA PRO A 77 17.27 4.93 7.23
C PRO A 77 17.06 3.73 8.20
N TRP A 78 18.15 3.28 8.82
CA TRP A 78 18.08 2.23 9.82
C TRP A 78 17.32 2.70 11.07
N LEU A 79 16.41 1.87 11.56
CA LEU A 79 15.64 2.17 12.76
C LEU A 79 16.53 2.17 14.01
N THR A 80 16.13 2.96 14.99
CA THR A 80 16.69 2.92 16.35
C THR A 80 15.57 2.51 17.30
N VAL A 81 15.77 1.39 18.01
CA VAL A 81 14.81 0.85 18.98
C VAL A 81 15.51 0.75 20.33
N ALA A 82 14.93 1.31 21.36
CA ALA A 82 15.50 1.36 22.71
C ALA A 82 16.97 1.82 22.74
N GLY A 83 17.31 2.87 21.97
CA GLY A 83 18.65 3.42 21.86
C GLY A 83 19.63 2.63 21.00
N ARG A 84 19.24 1.45 20.49
CA ARG A 84 20.09 0.61 19.65
C ARG A 84 19.70 0.76 18.17
N ARG A 85 20.68 1.11 17.33
CA ARG A 85 20.48 1.18 15.87
C ARG A 85 20.50 -0.22 15.26
N LEU A 86 19.43 -0.55 14.52
CA LEU A 86 19.23 -1.84 13.86
C LEU A 86 19.84 -1.81 12.45
N THR A 87 21.14 -1.68 12.35
CA THR A 87 21.85 -1.66 11.06
C THR A 87 21.74 -3.03 10.37
N GLY A 88 21.37 -3.04 9.08
CA GLY A 88 21.19 -4.27 8.31
C GLY A 88 19.82 -4.93 8.47
N TRP A 89 18.94 -4.38 9.33
CA TRP A 89 17.60 -4.94 9.55
C TRP A 89 16.53 -4.19 8.76
N ILE A 90 15.75 -4.93 8.01
CA ILE A 90 14.52 -4.48 7.38
C ILE A 90 13.37 -4.85 8.32
N VAL A 91 12.67 -3.85 8.83
CA VAL A 91 11.56 -4.04 9.76
C VAL A 91 10.25 -3.83 9.00
N ILE A 92 9.36 -4.81 9.08
CA ILE A 92 8.05 -4.78 8.46
C ILE A 92 7.00 -4.74 9.56
N ASP A 93 6.21 -3.67 9.57
CA ASP A 93 5.06 -3.52 10.44
C ASP A 93 3.82 -4.11 9.76
N LEU A 94 3.08 -4.89 10.52
CA LEU A 94 1.78 -5.43 10.14
C LEU A 94 0.72 -4.81 11.06
N ASP A 95 -0.29 -4.20 10.46
CA ASP A 95 -1.41 -3.63 11.22
C ASP A 95 -2.74 -3.91 10.53
N ALA A 96 -3.77 -4.08 11.35
CA ALA A 96 -5.12 -4.29 10.90
C ALA A 96 -6.05 -3.27 11.58
N THR A 97 -6.78 -2.53 10.78
CA THR A 97 -7.71 -1.51 11.25
C THR A 97 -9.15 -1.81 10.83
N VAL A 98 -10.12 -1.34 11.59
CA VAL A 98 -11.53 -1.50 11.22
C VAL A 98 -11.98 -0.32 10.36
N ILE A 99 -12.53 -0.63 9.18
CA ILE A 99 -13.19 0.34 8.31
C ILE A 99 -14.69 0.07 8.35
N THR A 100 -15.47 1.00 8.90
CA THR A 100 -16.92 0.89 8.93
C THR A 100 -17.53 1.09 7.55
N SER A 101 -18.59 0.35 7.25
CA SER A 101 -19.40 0.51 6.05
C SER A 101 -20.84 0.77 6.43
N VAL A 102 -21.41 1.81 5.87
CA VAL A 102 -22.82 2.17 6.08
C VAL A 102 -23.81 1.33 5.26
N SER A 103 -23.29 0.44 4.41
CA SER A 103 -24.10 -0.43 3.55
C SER A 103 -23.53 -1.84 3.48
N ARG A 104 -24.37 -2.82 3.11
CA ARG A 104 -23.97 -4.22 2.88
C ARG A 104 -23.22 -4.34 1.56
N LYS A 105 -21.98 -3.86 1.54
CA LYS A 105 -21.08 -4.05 0.39
C LYS A 105 -20.55 -5.48 0.35
N GLN A 106 -20.21 -5.95 -0.82
CA GLN A 106 -19.60 -7.27 -1.01
C GLN A 106 -18.36 -7.43 -0.12
N GLY A 107 -18.30 -8.50 0.65
CA GLY A 107 -17.20 -8.78 1.58
C GLY A 107 -17.27 -8.03 2.92
N ALA A 108 -18.24 -7.12 3.13
CA ALA A 108 -18.43 -6.50 4.44
C ALA A 108 -19.08 -7.50 5.42
N ALA A 109 -18.66 -7.47 6.69
CA ALA A 109 -19.18 -8.33 7.76
C ALA A 109 -19.17 -7.60 9.10
N ALA A 110 -19.82 -8.20 10.12
CA ALA A 110 -19.79 -7.70 11.47
C ALA A 110 -18.34 -7.68 12.00
N THR A 111 -17.94 -6.59 12.64
CA THR A 111 -16.61 -6.43 13.23
C THR A 111 -16.62 -6.78 14.71
N PHE A 112 -15.45 -7.08 15.27
CA PHE A 112 -15.31 -7.32 16.72
C PHE A 112 -15.63 -6.08 17.58
N LYS A 113 -15.69 -4.88 16.97
CA LYS A 113 -16.09 -3.63 17.63
C LYS A 113 -17.61 -3.38 17.63
N GLY A 114 -18.42 -4.37 17.23
CA GLY A 114 -19.87 -4.24 17.15
C GLY A 114 -20.38 -3.36 16.00
N THR A 115 -19.49 -3.00 15.05
CA THR A 115 -19.83 -2.28 13.82
C THR A 115 -19.94 -3.25 12.64
N PHE A 116 -20.30 -2.75 11.47
CA PHE A 116 -20.32 -3.53 10.24
C PHE A 116 -19.33 -2.94 9.24
N GLY A 117 -18.57 -3.77 8.53
CA GLY A 117 -17.62 -3.26 7.56
C GLY A 117 -16.50 -4.24 7.22
N PHE A 118 -15.26 -3.74 7.18
CA PHE A 118 -14.06 -4.46 6.76
C PHE A 118 -12.98 -4.39 7.85
N HIS A 119 -12.07 -5.36 7.82
CA HIS A 119 -10.89 -5.42 8.69
C HIS A 119 -9.63 -5.61 7.82
N PRO A 120 -9.25 -4.60 7.00
CA PRO A 120 -8.09 -4.70 6.14
C PRO A 120 -6.82 -4.92 6.95
N LEU A 121 -5.91 -5.70 6.37
CA LEU A 121 -4.56 -5.91 6.85
C LEU A 121 -3.58 -5.17 5.95
N GLY A 122 -2.78 -4.30 6.52
CA GLY A 122 -1.71 -3.59 5.84
C GLY A 122 -0.33 -4.07 6.28
N SER A 123 0.65 -3.91 5.40
CA SER A 123 2.06 -4.08 5.72
C SER A 123 2.87 -2.89 5.24
N TRP A 124 3.76 -2.41 6.09
CA TRP A 124 4.61 -1.25 5.82
C TRP A 124 6.07 -1.56 6.14
N LEU A 125 6.95 -0.95 5.38
CA LEU A 125 8.37 -0.93 5.71
C LEU A 125 8.62 0.18 6.72
N ALA A 126 8.86 -0.16 7.98
CA ALA A 126 9.06 0.81 9.05
C ALA A 126 10.29 1.72 8.81
N ASN A 127 11.33 1.21 8.13
CA ASN A 127 12.52 1.96 7.78
C ASN A 127 12.26 3.19 6.90
N THR A 128 11.27 3.12 6.01
CA THR A 128 10.98 4.19 5.01
C THR A 128 9.55 4.70 5.07
N GLY A 129 8.67 4.08 5.86
CA GLY A 129 7.23 4.35 5.88
C GLY A 129 6.50 3.88 4.61
N GLU A 130 7.16 3.08 3.75
CA GLU A 130 6.57 2.62 2.50
C GLU A 130 5.48 1.58 2.73
N SER A 131 4.30 1.77 2.13
CA SER A 131 3.27 0.72 2.06
C SER A 131 3.73 -0.39 1.12
N LEU A 132 3.87 -1.61 1.64
CA LEU A 132 4.26 -2.79 0.86
C LEU A 132 3.05 -3.46 0.22
N ALA A 133 2.01 -3.70 1.03
CA ALA A 133 0.76 -4.31 0.60
C ALA A 133 -0.41 -3.93 1.48
N MET A 134 -1.60 -4.16 0.95
CA MET A 134 -2.86 -4.09 1.69
C MET A 134 -3.81 -5.15 1.17
N GLU A 135 -4.43 -5.88 2.07
CA GLU A 135 -5.47 -6.86 1.79
C GLU A 135 -6.79 -6.40 2.44
N LEU A 136 -7.83 -6.28 1.63
CA LEU A 136 -9.16 -5.96 2.13
C LEU A 136 -9.84 -7.25 2.60
N ARG A 137 -10.03 -7.40 3.92
CA ARG A 137 -10.65 -8.56 4.54
C ARG A 137 -12.02 -8.23 5.08
N PRO A 138 -12.93 -9.23 5.21
CA PRO A 138 -14.22 -9.02 5.86
C PRO A 138 -14.04 -8.58 7.32
N GLY A 139 -15.06 -7.87 7.85
CA GLY A 139 -15.01 -7.29 9.20
C GLY A 139 -14.79 -8.30 10.34
N ASN A 140 -15.16 -9.56 10.11
CA ASN A 140 -14.97 -10.69 11.04
C ASN A 140 -13.65 -11.45 10.85
N ALA A 141 -12.74 -10.95 10.01
CA ALA A 141 -11.42 -11.57 9.86
C ALA A 141 -10.66 -11.58 11.18
N GLY A 142 -10.00 -12.70 11.47
CA GLY A 142 -9.25 -12.94 12.71
C GLY A 142 -8.04 -12.01 12.89
N ALA A 143 -7.41 -12.10 14.05
CA ALA A 143 -6.20 -11.36 14.35
C ALA A 143 -5.01 -11.84 13.50
N VAL A 144 -4.04 -10.93 13.28
CA VAL A 144 -2.86 -11.10 12.42
C VAL A 144 -2.05 -12.39 12.65
N ARG A 145 -2.13 -13.01 13.82
CA ARG A 145 -1.32 -14.18 14.20
C ARG A 145 -1.48 -15.41 13.28
N HIS A 146 -2.65 -15.62 12.67
CA HIS A 146 -2.91 -16.79 11.83
C HIS A 146 -2.64 -16.53 10.34
N GLU A 147 -2.44 -15.29 9.93
CA GLU A 147 -2.38 -14.88 8.54
C GLU A 147 -0.98 -14.46 8.07
N VAL A 148 -0.03 -14.30 8.99
CA VAL A 148 1.40 -14.08 8.65
C VAL A 148 1.92 -15.19 7.72
N ALA A 149 1.40 -16.41 7.85
CA ALA A 149 1.72 -17.53 6.96
C ALA A 149 1.16 -17.33 5.53
N GLN A 150 0.12 -16.53 5.33
CA GLN A 150 -0.44 -16.27 4.00
C GLN A 150 0.33 -15.19 3.23
N PHE A 151 1.15 -14.39 3.89
CA PHE A 151 2.10 -13.51 3.24
C PHE A 151 3.37 -14.25 2.75
N GLU A 152 3.22 -15.46 2.19
CA GLU A 152 4.36 -16.19 1.56
C GLU A 152 5.16 -15.36 0.56
N TRP A 153 4.53 -14.34 -0.02
CA TRP A 153 5.21 -13.43 -0.91
C TRP A 153 6.13 -12.43 -0.19
N LEU A 154 5.92 -12.12 1.10
CA LEU A 154 6.87 -11.35 1.93
C LEU A 154 8.16 -12.16 2.10
N HIS A 155 8.08 -13.46 2.41
CA HIS A 155 9.25 -14.34 2.50
C HIS A 155 10.01 -14.45 1.17
N ARG A 156 9.31 -14.42 0.03
CA ARG A 156 9.97 -14.35 -1.29
C ARG A 156 10.62 -13.00 -1.59
N LEU A 157 10.20 -11.92 -0.94
CA LEU A 157 10.86 -10.62 -0.96
C LEU A 157 12.12 -10.63 -0.10
N GLU A 158 12.06 -11.17 1.12
CA GLU A 158 13.17 -11.25 2.07
C GLU A 158 14.31 -12.11 1.53
N GLY A 159 14.05 -13.33 1.08
CA GLY A 159 15.08 -14.25 0.59
C GLY A 159 15.88 -13.75 -0.61
N ARG A 160 15.34 -12.82 -1.40
CA ARG A 160 16.05 -12.20 -2.54
C ARG A 160 16.66 -10.84 -2.24
N LEU A 161 16.24 -10.16 -1.16
CA LEU A 161 16.81 -8.89 -0.72
C LEU A 161 18.03 -9.12 0.18
N MET A 162 17.99 -10.13 1.05
CA MET A 162 19.08 -10.47 1.97
C MET A 162 20.27 -11.16 1.29
N SER A 163 20.09 -11.76 0.10
CA SER A 163 21.18 -12.43 -0.63
C SER A 163 22.04 -11.50 -1.51
N ARG A 164 21.81 -10.19 -1.50
CA ARG A 164 22.48 -9.20 -2.37
C ARG A 164 22.75 -7.83 -1.74
N VAL A 165 22.77 -7.73 -0.41
CA VAL A 165 23.24 -6.53 0.32
C VAL A 165 24.61 -6.78 0.91
#